data_6e7a9e90318c5e57ffb3c58e76cbf705
#
_entry.id   6e7a9e90318c5e57ffb3c58e76cbf705
#
_cell.length_a   1.000
_cell.length_b   1.000
_cell.length_c   1.000
_cell.angle_alpha   90.00
_cell.angle_beta   90.00
_cell.angle_gamma   90.00
#
_symmetry.space_group_name_H-M   'P 1'
#
loop_
_entity.id
_entity.type
_entity.pdbx_description
1 polymer ?
#
loop_
_entity_poly.entity_id
_entity_poly.type
_entity_poly.pdbx_seq_one_letter_code
_entity_poly.pdbx_strand_id
1 'polypeptide(L)'
;NRYKGRVYDPCCGSGGMFVQSAQFVENHSGNISNISIYGQDSNPTTWKMAQMNLAIRGIEPNLGGYSADTFLNDLHPTLRADYIMANPPFNLSPWGAEQLKEDVRWKYGMPPAGNANFAWLQHMIYHLAPAGKIGMVLANGALSSQSGGEGEIRKNIINDDLVECIVLCRHNSSIRHRYLFLYGF
;
A
#
# COMPACT_ATOMS: atom_id res chain seq x y z
N ASN A 1 0.43 24.16 7.26
CA ASN A 1 0.08 22.84 7.81
C ASN A 1 0.90 21.76 7.12
N ARG A 2 1.92 21.26 7.83
CA ARG A 2 2.91 20.31 7.28
C ARG A 2 2.36 18.88 7.18
N TYR A 3 1.36 18.55 8.00
CA TYR A 3 0.78 17.20 8.08
C TYR A 3 -0.72 17.27 7.80
N LYS A 4 -1.08 17.20 6.51
CA LYS A 4 -2.47 17.19 6.02
C LYS A 4 -2.56 16.33 4.77
N GLY A 5 -3.71 15.76 4.50
CA GLY A 5 -3.96 15.04 3.26
C GLY A 5 -4.63 13.68 3.46
N ARG A 6 -4.74 12.94 2.39
CA ARG A 6 -5.37 11.62 2.33
C ARG A 6 -4.31 10.55 2.54
N VAL A 7 -4.52 9.74 3.55
CA VAL A 7 -3.68 8.57 3.89
C VAL A 7 -4.42 7.31 3.47
N TYR A 8 -3.78 6.45 2.70
CA TYR A 8 -4.39 5.23 2.18
C TYR A 8 -3.56 3.98 2.48
N ASP A 9 -4.24 2.90 2.84
CA ASP A 9 -3.67 1.56 2.95
C ASP A 9 -4.61 0.55 2.27
N PRO A 10 -4.22 -0.02 1.12
CA PRO A 10 -5.05 -0.96 0.36
C PRO A 10 -5.19 -2.35 0.98
N CYS A 11 -4.47 -2.64 2.06
CA CYS A 11 -4.49 -3.91 2.80
C CYS A 11 -4.33 -3.65 4.30
N CYS A 12 -5.21 -2.82 4.85
CA CYS A 12 -5.02 -2.11 6.12
C CYS A 12 -4.97 -3.02 7.37
N GLY A 13 -5.30 -4.30 7.24
CA GLY A 13 -5.29 -5.21 8.36
C GLY A 13 -6.19 -4.71 9.49
N SER A 14 -5.69 -4.72 10.71
CA SER A 14 -6.37 -4.16 11.88
C SER A 14 -6.27 -2.63 12.03
N GLY A 15 -5.80 -1.92 11.01
CA GLY A 15 -5.64 -0.46 11.02
C GLY A 15 -4.39 0.05 11.75
N GLY A 16 -3.42 -0.81 12.03
CA GLY A 16 -2.23 -0.45 12.78
C GLY A 16 -1.41 0.68 12.16
N MET A 17 -1.28 0.71 10.83
CA MET A 17 -0.57 1.78 10.12
C MET A 17 -1.26 3.13 10.28
N PHE A 18 -2.58 3.16 10.31
CA PHE A 18 -3.35 4.38 10.54
C PHE A 18 -3.17 4.92 11.95
N VAL A 19 -3.14 4.03 12.96
CA VAL A 19 -2.86 4.42 14.35
C VAL A 19 -1.47 5.05 14.45
N GLN A 20 -0.46 4.42 13.84
CA GLN A 20 0.91 4.96 13.82
C GLN A 20 0.98 6.32 13.10
N SER A 21 0.24 6.47 11.99
CA SER A 21 0.18 7.74 11.25
C SER A 21 -0.43 8.85 12.09
N ALA A 22 -1.53 8.57 12.81
CA ALA A 22 -2.18 9.51 13.70
C ALA A 22 -1.24 9.95 14.82
N GLN A 23 -0.60 9.01 15.50
CA GLN A 23 0.40 9.29 16.54
C GLN A 23 1.58 10.10 16.03
N PHE A 24 2.05 9.78 14.81
CA PHE A 24 3.12 10.56 14.17
C PHE A 24 2.72 12.02 13.99
N VAL A 25 1.51 12.28 13.48
CA VAL A 25 0.98 13.64 13.28
C VAL A 25 0.91 14.38 14.62
N GLU A 26 0.34 13.75 15.65
CA GLU A 26 0.22 14.34 17.00
C GLU A 26 1.59 14.65 17.62
N ASN A 27 2.54 13.70 17.58
CA ASN A 27 3.89 13.86 18.12
C ASN A 27 4.68 14.97 17.42
N HIS A 28 4.30 15.36 16.22
CA HIS A 28 4.92 16.45 15.46
C HIS A 28 4.09 17.72 15.46
N SER A 29 3.27 17.92 16.49
CA SER A 29 2.41 19.11 16.67
C SER A 29 1.42 19.34 15.51
N GLY A 30 1.06 18.29 14.79
CA GLY A 30 0.00 18.30 13.80
C GLY A 30 -1.37 18.10 14.44
N ASN A 31 -2.42 18.30 13.64
CA ASN A 31 -3.79 18.00 14.04
C ASN A 31 -4.31 16.82 13.22
N ILE A 32 -4.73 15.76 13.89
CA ILE A 32 -5.26 14.54 13.25
C ILE A 32 -6.48 14.82 12.37
N SER A 33 -7.28 15.83 12.69
CA SER A 33 -8.43 16.23 11.87
C SER A 33 -8.04 16.77 10.47
N ASN A 34 -6.75 17.04 10.24
CA ASN A 34 -6.24 17.44 8.93
C ASN A 34 -5.91 16.28 8.01
N ILE A 35 -5.95 15.03 8.50
CA ILE A 35 -5.77 13.83 7.68
C ILE A 35 -7.10 13.10 7.49
N SER A 36 -7.32 12.59 6.29
CA SER A 36 -8.44 11.73 5.94
C SER A 36 -7.92 10.33 5.67
N ILE A 37 -8.45 9.34 6.39
CA ILE A 37 -7.97 7.96 6.35
C ILE A 37 -8.86 7.13 5.45
N TYR A 38 -8.25 6.43 4.51
CA TYR A 38 -8.87 5.50 3.59
C TYR A 38 -8.19 4.14 3.69
N GLY A 39 -8.96 3.08 3.65
CA GLY A 39 -8.40 1.74 3.68
C GLY A 39 -9.35 0.69 3.15
N GLN A 40 -8.82 -0.51 2.99
CA GLN A 40 -9.56 -1.66 2.54
C GLN A 40 -8.88 -2.94 3.07
N ASP A 41 -9.66 -3.96 3.34
CA ASP A 41 -9.17 -5.30 3.67
C ASP A 41 -10.16 -6.35 3.18
N SER A 42 -9.66 -7.47 2.68
CA SER A 42 -10.47 -8.55 2.14
C SER A 42 -11.09 -9.44 3.23
N ASN A 43 -10.49 -9.48 4.42
CA ASN A 43 -10.95 -10.32 5.52
C ASN A 43 -12.02 -9.59 6.35
N PRO A 44 -13.28 -10.11 6.44
CA PRO A 44 -14.36 -9.45 7.15
C PRO A 44 -14.09 -9.24 8.64
N THR A 45 -13.41 -10.18 9.29
CA THR A 45 -13.08 -10.07 10.71
C THR A 45 -12.02 -8.99 10.93
N THR A 46 -10.98 -9.00 10.12
CA THR A 46 -9.89 -8.02 10.17
C THR A 46 -10.40 -6.61 9.87
N TRP A 47 -11.26 -6.46 8.87
CA TRP A 47 -11.92 -5.19 8.52
C TRP A 47 -12.75 -4.64 9.70
N LYS A 48 -13.56 -5.49 10.39
CA LYS A 48 -14.27 -5.08 11.60
C LYS A 48 -13.33 -4.69 12.73
N MET A 49 -12.23 -5.41 12.89
CA MET A 49 -11.20 -5.07 13.88
C MET A 49 -10.58 -3.70 13.60
N ALA A 50 -10.32 -3.37 12.35
CA ALA A 50 -9.82 -2.05 11.96
C ALA A 50 -10.81 -0.94 12.35
N GLN A 51 -12.09 -1.11 12.03
CA GLN A 51 -13.13 -0.15 12.42
C GLN A 51 -13.17 0.07 13.94
N MET A 52 -13.19 -1.01 14.72
CA MET A 52 -13.20 -0.92 16.19
C MET A 52 -11.93 -0.26 16.72
N ASN A 53 -10.77 -0.66 16.21
CA ASN A 53 -9.47 -0.14 16.64
C ASN A 53 -9.36 1.36 16.41
N LEU A 54 -9.84 1.85 15.29
CA LEU A 54 -9.82 3.28 14.94
C LEU A 54 -10.89 4.07 15.71
N ALA A 55 -12.11 3.52 15.84
CA ALA A 55 -13.20 4.16 16.59
C ALA A 55 -12.85 4.41 18.06
N ILE A 56 -12.22 3.46 18.74
CA ILE A 56 -11.77 3.59 20.15
C ILE A 56 -10.77 4.76 20.31
N ARG A 57 -10.08 5.13 19.23
CA ARG A 57 -9.09 6.23 19.21
C ARG A 57 -9.66 7.53 18.66
N GLY A 58 -10.96 7.59 18.40
CA GLY A 58 -11.61 8.79 17.84
C GLY A 58 -11.20 9.06 16.38
N ILE A 59 -10.72 8.07 15.67
CA ILE A 59 -10.34 8.17 14.27
C ILE A 59 -11.50 7.68 13.41
N GLU A 60 -12.01 8.51 12.51
CA GLU A 60 -13.07 8.17 11.56
C GLU A 60 -12.48 7.81 10.19
N PRO A 61 -12.28 6.50 9.90
CA PRO A 61 -11.75 6.08 8.62
C PRO A 61 -12.85 5.84 7.60
N ASN A 62 -12.55 6.01 6.32
CA ASN A 62 -13.31 5.44 5.23
C ASN A 62 -12.69 4.09 4.82
N LEU A 63 -13.21 3.00 5.35
CA LEU A 63 -12.78 1.63 5.02
C LEU A 63 -13.68 0.95 3.98
N GLY A 64 -14.51 1.73 3.27
CA GLY A 64 -15.59 1.20 2.45
C GLY A 64 -16.78 0.68 3.31
N GLY A 65 -17.86 0.31 2.66
CA GLY A 65 -19.07 -0.17 3.35
C GLY A 65 -18.99 -1.65 3.81
N TYR A 66 -17.98 -2.38 3.35
CA TYR A 66 -17.79 -3.81 3.60
C TYR A 66 -16.33 -4.23 3.31
N SER A 67 -15.96 -5.44 3.72
CA SER A 67 -14.66 -6.04 3.37
C SER A 67 -14.65 -6.47 1.91
N ALA A 68 -13.59 -6.16 1.18
CA ALA A 68 -13.47 -6.53 -0.23
C ALA A 68 -12.00 -6.75 -0.64
N ASP A 69 -11.81 -7.61 -1.64
CA ASP A 69 -10.51 -7.82 -2.27
C ASP A 69 -10.12 -6.58 -3.08
N THR A 70 -8.98 -6.03 -2.79
CA THR A 70 -8.48 -4.77 -3.35
C THR A 70 -8.25 -4.84 -4.87
N PHE A 71 -7.87 -6.00 -5.38
CA PHE A 71 -7.63 -6.14 -6.80
C PHE A 71 -8.91 -6.33 -7.58
N LEU A 72 -9.81 -7.18 -7.08
CA LEU A 72 -11.05 -7.55 -7.77
C LEU A 72 -12.19 -6.57 -7.53
N ASN A 73 -12.17 -5.87 -6.41
CA ASN A 73 -13.22 -4.93 -6.03
C ASN A 73 -12.63 -3.75 -5.23
N ASP A 74 -12.09 -2.79 -5.95
CA ASP A 74 -11.55 -1.56 -5.40
C ASP A 74 -12.68 -0.66 -4.87
N LEU A 75 -12.72 -0.45 -3.56
CA LEU A 75 -13.76 0.37 -2.92
C LEU A 75 -13.48 1.88 -3.00
N HIS A 76 -12.31 2.28 -3.51
CA HIS A 76 -11.87 3.66 -3.59
C HIS A 76 -11.39 4.06 -5.01
N PRO A 77 -12.07 3.71 -6.11
CA PRO A 77 -11.52 3.76 -7.48
C PRO A 77 -11.11 5.17 -7.94
N THR A 78 -11.71 6.21 -7.36
CA THR A 78 -11.40 7.61 -7.69
C THR A 78 -10.43 8.28 -6.71
N LEU A 79 -10.01 7.57 -5.66
CA LEU A 79 -9.09 8.11 -4.67
C LEU A 79 -7.73 8.44 -5.31
N ARG A 80 -7.21 9.61 -4.96
CA ARG A 80 -5.81 10.00 -5.19
C ARG A 80 -5.25 10.43 -3.84
N ALA A 81 -4.44 9.57 -3.25
CA ALA A 81 -3.92 9.73 -1.90
C ALA A 81 -2.61 10.52 -1.88
N ASP A 82 -2.45 11.34 -0.86
CA ASP A 82 -1.23 12.12 -0.65
C ASP A 82 -0.13 11.26 0.00
N TYR A 83 -0.54 10.28 0.80
CA TYR A 83 0.35 9.31 1.44
C TYR A 83 -0.28 7.91 1.36
N ILE A 84 0.48 6.96 0.84
CA ILE A 84 0.08 5.55 0.83
C ILE A 84 1.11 4.76 1.62
N MET A 85 0.67 4.01 2.61
CA MET A 85 1.56 3.20 3.45
C MET A 85 0.97 1.80 3.59
N ALA A 86 1.73 0.79 3.17
CA ALA A 86 1.23 -0.57 3.18
C ALA A 86 2.32 -1.60 3.54
N ASN A 87 1.87 -2.62 4.27
CA ASN A 87 2.62 -3.85 4.47
C ASN A 87 1.79 -5.02 3.91
N PRO A 88 1.75 -5.17 2.58
CA PRO A 88 0.88 -6.15 1.95
C PRO A 88 1.35 -7.59 2.23
N PRO A 89 0.45 -8.59 2.10
CA PRO A 89 0.83 -9.97 2.22
C PRO A 89 1.86 -10.34 1.15
N PHE A 90 3.03 -10.86 1.59
CA PHE A 90 4.11 -11.20 0.69
C PHE A 90 3.77 -12.42 -0.17
N ASN A 91 4.09 -12.33 -1.45
CA ASN A 91 3.92 -13.43 -2.42
C ASN A 91 2.48 -13.98 -2.47
N LEU A 92 1.49 -13.13 -2.26
CA LEU A 92 0.08 -13.52 -2.34
C LEU A 92 -0.21 -14.19 -3.70
N SER A 93 -0.78 -15.39 -3.65
CA SER A 93 -1.23 -16.16 -4.80
C SER A 93 -2.30 -17.18 -4.37
N PRO A 94 -3.38 -17.36 -5.13
CA PRO A 94 -3.81 -16.57 -6.29
C PRO A 94 -4.29 -15.18 -5.90
N TRP A 95 -4.22 -14.19 -6.79
CA TRP A 95 -4.66 -12.81 -6.55
C TRP A 95 -5.62 -12.26 -7.65
N GLY A 96 -6.18 -13.16 -8.47
CA GLY A 96 -7.12 -12.78 -9.53
C GLY A 96 -6.48 -12.31 -10.83
N ALA A 97 -5.18 -12.55 -11.07
CA ALA A 97 -4.43 -12.11 -12.23
C ALA A 97 -5.13 -12.35 -13.58
N GLU A 98 -5.75 -13.54 -13.75
CA GLU A 98 -6.41 -13.93 -14.99
C GLU A 98 -7.60 -13.03 -15.34
N GLN A 99 -8.31 -12.51 -14.33
CA GLN A 99 -9.46 -11.63 -14.50
C GLN A 99 -9.05 -10.17 -14.75
N LEU A 100 -7.80 -9.83 -14.46
CA LEU A 100 -7.29 -8.46 -14.44
C LEU A 100 -6.23 -8.19 -15.52
N LYS A 101 -6.16 -9.01 -16.58
CA LYS A 101 -5.14 -8.87 -17.63
C LYS A 101 -5.15 -7.50 -18.32
N GLU A 102 -6.32 -6.93 -18.51
CA GLU A 102 -6.53 -5.63 -19.19
C GLU A 102 -6.76 -4.48 -18.20
N ASP A 103 -6.38 -4.65 -16.93
CA ASP A 103 -6.62 -3.63 -15.93
C ASP A 103 -5.71 -2.41 -16.13
N VAL A 104 -6.29 -1.22 -16.05
CA VAL A 104 -5.60 0.06 -16.26
C VAL A 104 -4.48 0.35 -15.28
N ARG A 105 -4.46 -0.34 -14.14
CA ARG A 105 -3.42 -0.22 -13.10
C ARG A 105 -2.07 -0.76 -13.54
N TRP A 106 -2.02 -1.66 -14.53
CA TRP A 106 -0.77 -2.32 -14.96
C TRP A 106 0.04 -1.49 -15.96
N LYS A 107 0.20 -0.20 -15.70
CA LYS A 107 0.95 0.74 -16.55
C LYS A 107 2.38 0.27 -16.84
N TYR A 108 3.03 -0.38 -15.89
CA TYR A 108 4.44 -0.78 -15.96
C TYR A 108 4.65 -2.23 -16.42
N GLY A 109 3.57 -2.92 -16.70
CA GLY A 109 3.55 -4.31 -17.15
C GLY A 109 2.66 -5.18 -16.26
N MET A 110 2.13 -6.26 -16.85
CA MET A 110 1.26 -7.20 -16.13
C MET A 110 2.04 -7.93 -15.04
N PRO A 111 1.62 -7.85 -13.77
CA PRO A 111 2.26 -8.59 -12.69
C PRO A 111 2.08 -10.12 -12.86
N PRO A 112 3.07 -10.93 -12.42
CA PRO A 112 2.98 -12.38 -12.55
C PRO A 112 1.81 -12.96 -11.74
N ALA A 113 1.12 -13.95 -12.29
CA ALA A 113 0.02 -14.63 -11.59
C ALA A 113 0.48 -15.35 -10.31
N GLY A 114 1.77 -15.73 -10.23
CA GLY A 114 2.35 -16.46 -9.11
C GLY A 114 2.61 -15.65 -7.84
N ASN A 115 2.60 -14.30 -7.94
CA ASN A 115 2.68 -13.43 -6.76
C ASN A 115 2.17 -12.01 -7.07
N ALA A 116 1.60 -11.35 -6.06
CA ALA A 116 1.01 -10.03 -6.18
C ALA A 116 1.96 -8.88 -5.79
N ASN A 117 3.25 -9.09 -5.55
CA ASN A 117 4.14 -8.06 -5.02
C ASN A 117 4.10 -6.77 -5.85
N PHE A 118 4.22 -6.90 -7.16
CA PHE A 118 4.14 -5.75 -8.08
C PHE A 118 2.72 -5.35 -8.48
N ALA A 119 1.71 -6.19 -8.22
CA ALA A 119 0.31 -5.78 -8.33
C ALA A 119 -0.03 -4.77 -7.22
N TRP A 120 0.38 -5.04 -5.97
CA TRP A 120 0.25 -4.10 -4.86
C TRP A 120 0.92 -2.77 -5.16
N LEU A 121 2.16 -2.80 -5.65
CA LEU A 121 2.89 -1.59 -5.96
C LEU A 121 2.20 -0.76 -7.06
N GLN A 122 1.81 -1.39 -8.16
CA GLN A 122 1.14 -0.68 -9.26
C GLN A 122 -0.26 -0.19 -8.87
N HIS A 123 -1.00 -0.93 -8.03
CA HIS A 123 -2.25 -0.45 -7.45
C HIS A 123 -2.02 0.84 -6.63
N MET A 124 -0.99 0.87 -5.80
CA MET A 124 -0.67 2.08 -5.02
C MET A 124 -0.24 3.24 -5.92
N ILE A 125 0.58 3.00 -6.95
CA ILE A 125 0.97 4.03 -7.92
C ILE A 125 -0.28 4.60 -8.63
N TYR A 126 -1.23 3.76 -8.99
CA TYR A 126 -2.49 4.20 -9.60
C TYR A 126 -3.29 5.14 -8.69
N HIS A 127 -3.27 4.90 -7.37
CA HIS A 127 -3.97 5.72 -6.38
C HIS A 127 -3.16 6.91 -5.86
N LEU A 128 -1.94 7.11 -6.33
CA LEU A 128 -1.09 8.19 -5.85
C LEU A 128 -1.51 9.54 -6.43
N ALA A 129 -1.57 10.56 -5.59
CA ALA A 129 -1.73 11.95 -6.02
C ALA A 129 -0.41 12.45 -6.67
N PRO A 130 -0.45 13.48 -7.54
CA PRO A 130 0.75 13.95 -8.27
C PRO A 130 1.95 14.30 -7.39
N ALA A 131 1.75 14.78 -6.18
CA ALA A 131 2.83 15.07 -5.23
C ALA A 131 2.83 14.09 -4.03
N GLY A 132 2.18 12.94 -4.21
CA GLY A 132 2.03 11.95 -3.15
C GLY A 132 3.27 11.11 -2.93
N LYS A 133 3.29 10.40 -1.80
CA LYS A 133 4.38 9.49 -1.42
C LYS A 133 3.86 8.11 -1.06
N ILE A 134 4.62 7.09 -1.45
CA ILE A 134 4.35 5.69 -1.08
C ILE A 134 5.46 5.19 -0.18
N GLY A 135 5.08 4.56 0.93
CA GLY A 135 5.94 3.69 1.73
C GLY A 135 5.41 2.26 1.69
N MET A 136 6.16 1.34 1.12
CA MET A 136 5.74 -0.06 0.99
C MET A 136 6.80 -1.02 1.53
N VAL A 137 6.37 -1.99 2.31
CA VAL A 137 7.21 -3.11 2.72
C VAL A 137 7.10 -4.24 1.69
N LEU A 138 8.24 -4.71 1.18
CA LEU A 138 8.29 -5.80 0.22
C LEU A 138 9.11 -7.00 0.73
N ALA A 139 8.83 -8.18 0.16
CA ALA A 139 9.62 -9.38 0.38
C ALA A 139 11.03 -9.23 -0.21
N ASN A 140 12.02 -9.89 0.40
CA ASN A 140 13.43 -9.86 -0.01
C ASN A 140 13.65 -10.13 -1.50
N GLY A 141 12.96 -11.13 -2.06
CA GLY A 141 13.12 -11.53 -3.45
C GLY A 141 12.63 -10.50 -4.47
N ALA A 142 11.78 -9.56 -4.07
CA ALA A 142 11.15 -8.63 -5.00
C ALA A 142 12.16 -7.72 -5.73
N LEU A 143 13.33 -7.43 -5.13
CA LEU A 143 14.39 -6.63 -5.78
C LEU A 143 15.23 -7.40 -6.79
N SER A 144 15.33 -8.72 -6.67
CA SER A 144 16.21 -9.56 -7.49
C SER A 144 15.49 -10.52 -8.42
N SER A 145 14.20 -10.81 -8.16
CA SER A 145 13.40 -11.71 -8.99
C SER A 145 13.30 -11.22 -10.43
N GLN A 146 13.44 -12.16 -11.36
CA GLN A 146 13.20 -11.96 -12.79
C GLN A 146 11.97 -12.74 -13.27
N SER A 147 11.31 -13.46 -12.36
CA SER A 147 10.17 -14.34 -12.66
C SER A 147 8.99 -13.55 -13.19
N GLY A 148 8.33 -14.07 -14.23
CA GLY A 148 7.07 -13.51 -14.74
C GLY A 148 7.11 -12.04 -15.13
N GLY A 149 8.25 -11.50 -15.57
CA GLY A 149 8.36 -10.11 -16.01
C GLY A 149 8.64 -9.10 -14.90
N GLU A 150 8.83 -9.50 -13.65
CA GLU A 150 9.08 -8.59 -12.52
C GLU A 150 10.30 -7.67 -12.76
N GLY A 151 11.33 -8.17 -13.41
CA GLY A 151 12.52 -7.37 -13.76
C GLY A 151 12.20 -6.20 -14.68
N GLU A 152 11.35 -6.42 -15.68
CA GLU A 152 10.93 -5.36 -16.62
C GLU A 152 9.99 -4.36 -15.94
N ILE A 153 9.08 -4.82 -15.08
CA ILE A 153 8.22 -3.91 -14.28
C ILE A 153 9.09 -2.99 -13.41
N ARG A 154 10.09 -3.54 -12.68
CA ARG A 154 11.03 -2.72 -11.89
C ARG A 154 11.75 -1.69 -12.72
N LYS A 155 12.30 -2.11 -13.87
CA LYS A 155 12.99 -1.23 -14.80
C LYS A 155 12.11 -0.08 -15.27
N ASN A 156 10.85 -0.38 -15.63
CA ASN A 156 9.91 0.62 -16.10
C ASN A 156 9.55 1.63 -14.99
N ILE A 157 9.36 1.17 -13.76
CA ILE A 157 9.10 2.04 -12.59
C ILE A 157 10.30 2.95 -12.27
N ILE A 158 11.52 2.40 -12.36
CA ILE A 158 12.76 3.18 -12.14
C ILE A 158 12.98 4.22 -13.26
N ASN A 159 12.72 3.84 -14.51
CA ASN A 159 12.86 4.74 -15.65
C ASN A 159 11.85 5.89 -15.65
N ASP A 160 10.73 5.72 -14.94
CA ASP A 160 9.68 6.76 -14.75
C ASP A 160 9.98 7.63 -13.50
N ASP A 161 11.19 7.54 -12.93
CA ASP A 161 11.70 8.30 -11.76
C ASP A 161 10.80 8.19 -10.51
N LEU A 162 10.11 7.05 -10.33
CA LEU A 162 9.19 6.89 -9.20
C LEU A 162 9.86 6.42 -7.90
N VAL A 163 11.12 5.98 -7.96
CA VAL A 163 11.84 5.43 -6.79
C VAL A 163 12.69 6.51 -6.14
N GLU A 164 12.31 6.98 -4.97
CA GLU A 164 13.08 7.95 -4.19
C GLU A 164 14.22 7.27 -3.41
N CYS A 165 13.92 6.20 -2.68
CA CYS A 165 14.95 5.41 -2.00
C CYS A 165 14.47 3.99 -1.66
N ILE A 166 15.43 3.12 -1.36
CA ILE A 166 15.21 1.75 -0.90
C ILE A 166 15.96 1.58 0.42
N VAL A 167 15.25 1.18 1.47
CA VAL A 167 15.81 0.95 2.80
C VAL A 167 15.83 -0.54 3.11
N LEU A 168 17.01 -1.06 3.47
CA LEU A 168 17.19 -2.42 3.94
C LEU A 168 16.98 -2.49 5.45
N CYS A 169 15.95 -3.20 5.91
CA CYS A 169 15.71 -3.42 7.31
C CYS A 169 16.33 -4.75 7.76
N ARG A 170 17.29 -4.70 8.70
CA ARG A 170 17.87 -5.87 9.35
C ARG A 170 17.02 -6.26 10.56
N HIS A 171 16.65 -7.52 10.69
CA HIS A 171 16.06 -8.07 11.89
C HIS A 171 17.09 -8.87 12.68
N ASN A 172 17.17 -8.68 14.01
CA ASN A 172 18.26 -9.11 14.90
C ASN A 172 18.42 -10.63 15.12
N SER A 173 17.65 -11.54 14.51
CA SER A 173 17.76 -12.97 14.86
C SER A 173 17.60 -13.98 13.73
N SER A 174 17.32 -13.56 12.53
CA SER A 174 17.37 -14.42 11.33
C SER A 174 17.33 -13.56 10.07
N ILE A 175 18.10 -13.96 9.07
CA ILE A 175 18.34 -13.25 7.81
C ILE A 175 17.02 -13.06 7.03
N ARG A 176 16.11 -12.22 7.52
CA ARG A 176 14.96 -11.74 6.76
C ARG A 176 15.16 -10.25 6.54
N HIS A 177 15.80 -9.91 5.42
CA HIS A 177 15.84 -8.54 4.98
C HIS A 177 14.44 -8.15 4.50
N ARG A 178 13.89 -7.08 5.05
CA ARG A 178 12.68 -6.44 4.53
C ARG A 178 13.09 -5.18 3.80
N TYR A 179 12.52 -4.92 2.66
CA TYR A 179 12.81 -3.75 1.85
C TYR A 179 11.64 -2.79 1.98
N LEU A 180 11.94 -1.54 2.23
CA LEU A 180 10.97 -0.46 2.21
C LEU A 180 11.25 0.37 0.95
N PHE A 181 10.26 0.50 0.09
CA PHE A 181 10.32 1.39 -1.06
C PHE A 181 9.61 2.68 -0.71
N LEU A 182 10.25 3.80 -0.99
CA LEU A 182 9.65 5.12 -0.88
C LEU A 182 9.58 5.72 -2.28
N TYR A 183 8.38 6.12 -2.68
CA TYR A 183 8.15 6.75 -3.97
C TYR A 183 7.77 8.21 -3.74
N GLY A 184 8.26 9.11 -4.58
CA GLY A 184 7.92 10.52 -4.55
C GLY A 184 7.94 11.10 -5.95
N PHE A 185 7.06 12.02 -6.22
CA PHE A 185 7.05 12.87 -7.41
C PHE A 185 7.57 14.26 -7.05
#